data_8d8837794df90ba52ea9545aca28ede5
#
_entry.id   8d8837794df90ba52ea9545aca28ede5
#
_cell.length_a   1.000
_cell.length_b   1.000
_cell.length_c   1.000
_cell.angle_alpha   90.00
_cell.angle_beta   90.00
_cell.angle_gamma   90.00
#
_symmetry.space_group_name_H-M   'P 1'
#
loop_
_entity.id
_entity.type
_entity.pdbx_description
1 polymer ?
#
loop_
_entity_poly.entity_id
_entity_poly.type
_entity_poly.pdbx_seq_one_letter_code
_entity_poly.pdbx_strand_id
1 'polypeptide(L)'
;MNRFRPRFRFAATAAALTVVGALLTGCAGSSEDRPLVAVSTNILGDVVTNLVGDDVEVMTLMRPGADPHSFEISAAEAARLRSADLIVSNGIGLEEGLQQHLDAAAQEGVPSFVAGDAVDVLPYTSTDAGGADDPHFWTDPAQTIAVVDALVPVLEGMDGVDATTVASRSASYRGELEALDAEMSDAFAAIPAAQRALVTNHHVFGYLADRFDFRVVGAVIPGGTTLAAPSASDLADLVSAIEEAGVRTIFAESSQPDRLVQALAREADVDVAVEELFTESLTEPSGGAPDYLTMMRVNTERIATGLAPR
;
A
#
# COMPACT_ATOMS: atom_id res chain seq x y z
N MET A 1 -1.96 -16.82 -100.25
CA MET A 1 -2.66 -16.93 -99.00
C MET A 1 -1.61 -17.12 -97.93
N ASN A 2 -1.10 -15.99 -97.41
CA ASN A 2 -0.01 -15.93 -96.44
C ASN A 2 -0.57 -15.52 -95.06
N ARG A 3 -0.40 -16.35 -94.05
CA ARG A 3 -0.76 -16.04 -92.67
C ARG A 3 0.52 -15.66 -91.90
N PHE A 4 0.64 -14.37 -91.62
CA PHE A 4 1.65 -13.87 -90.67
C PHE A 4 1.16 -14.09 -89.24
N ARG A 5 2.01 -14.69 -88.39
CA ARG A 5 1.83 -14.73 -86.93
C ARG A 5 2.78 -13.74 -86.30
N PRO A 6 2.33 -12.83 -85.43
CA PRO A 6 3.25 -12.01 -84.60
C PRO A 6 3.69 -12.79 -83.38
N ARG A 7 5.00 -12.75 -83.12
CA ARG A 7 5.62 -13.24 -81.92
C ARG A 7 5.53 -12.13 -80.84
N PHE A 8 4.77 -12.37 -79.79
CA PHE A 8 4.79 -11.51 -78.59
C PHE A 8 6.05 -11.83 -77.76
N ARG A 9 6.80 -10.80 -77.50
CA ARG A 9 7.89 -10.77 -76.54
C ARG A 9 7.32 -10.46 -75.18
N PHE A 10 7.29 -11.43 -74.26
CA PHE A 10 7.13 -11.22 -72.83
C PHE A 10 8.49 -11.49 -72.18
N ALA A 11 9.20 -10.48 -71.83
CA ALA A 11 10.33 -10.54 -70.93
C ALA A 11 10.50 -9.18 -70.24
N ALA A 12 10.68 -9.22 -68.94
CA ALA A 12 11.07 -8.11 -68.03
C ALA A 12 9.94 -7.32 -67.36
N THR A 13 9.32 -7.91 -66.34
CA THR A 13 8.77 -7.17 -65.16
C THR A 13 8.56 -8.16 -64.02
N ALA A 14 9.61 -8.75 -63.47
CA ALA A 14 9.56 -9.62 -62.29
C ALA A 14 10.80 -9.44 -61.40
N ALA A 15 11.22 -8.17 -61.10
CA ALA A 15 12.37 -7.93 -60.26
C ALA A 15 12.28 -6.64 -59.42
N ALA A 16 11.09 -6.27 -58.90
CA ALA A 16 10.92 -5.04 -58.11
C ALA A 16 9.95 -5.18 -56.91
N LEU A 17 9.63 -6.41 -56.43
CA LEU A 17 8.69 -6.60 -55.30
C LEU A 17 9.28 -7.34 -54.08
N THR A 18 10.61 -7.50 -53.98
CA THR A 18 11.23 -8.29 -52.89
C THR A 18 12.09 -7.47 -51.88
N VAL A 19 12.01 -6.15 -51.87
CA VAL A 19 12.84 -5.30 -50.95
C VAL A 19 12.05 -4.49 -49.93
N VAL A 20 10.71 -4.53 -49.90
CA VAL A 20 9.89 -3.77 -48.92
C VAL A 20 9.42 -4.61 -47.74
N GLY A 21 9.72 -5.91 -47.70
CA GLY A 21 9.25 -6.84 -46.64
C GLY A 21 10.17 -6.94 -45.40
N ALA A 22 11.30 -6.24 -45.32
CA ALA A 22 12.35 -6.48 -44.30
C ALA A 22 12.52 -5.35 -43.25
N LEU A 23 11.60 -4.38 -43.18
CA LEU A 23 11.73 -3.24 -42.22
C LEU A 23 10.56 -3.12 -41.24
N LEU A 24 9.77 -4.18 -41.02
CA LEU A 24 8.69 -4.21 -40.01
C LEU A 24 8.93 -5.27 -38.92
N THR A 25 10.17 -5.69 -38.69
CA THR A 25 10.57 -6.30 -37.41
C THR A 25 11.03 -5.20 -36.46
N GLY A 26 10.17 -4.20 -36.24
CA GLY A 26 10.29 -3.24 -35.15
C GLY A 26 9.74 -3.88 -33.92
N CYS A 27 10.60 -4.17 -32.98
CA CYS A 27 10.40 -4.21 -31.54
C CYS A 27 8.94 -4.29 -31.01
N ALA A 28 8.30 -5.42 -31.15
CA ALA A 28 7.43 -5.93 -30.11
C ALA A 28 8.38 -6.57 -29.10
N GLY A 29 8.98 -5.79 -28.22
CA GLY A 29 9.50 -6.29 -26.97
C GLY A 29 8.29 -6.96 -26.29
N SER A 30 8.33 -8.27 -26.21
CA SER A 30 7.33 -9.04 -25.50
C SER A 30 7.34 -8.56 -24.06
N SER A 31 6.21 -8.13 -23.54
CA SER A 31 6.00 -7.87 -22.09
C SER A 31 6.15 -9.13 -21.23
N GLU A 32 6.55 -10.26 -21.83
CA GLU A 32 6.70 -11.57 -21.19
C GLU A 32 8.10 -11.80 -20.58
N ASP A 33 9.05 -10.89 -20.78
CA ASP A 33 10.46 -11.07 -20.33
C ASP A 33 10.84 -10.19 -19.12
N ARG A 34 9.93 -9.38 -18.57
CA ARG A 34 10.24 -8.58 -17.38
C ARG A 34 9.98 -9.39 -16.11
N PRO A 35 10.90 -9.32 -15.13
CA PRO A 35 10.66 -9.92 -13.82
C PRO A 35 9.33 -9.45 -13.22
N LEU A 36 8.58 -10.34 -12.62
CA LEU A 36 7.29 -10.06 -12.00
C LEU A 36 7.43 -10.05 -10.47
N VAL A 37 7.18 -8.90 -9.86
CA VAL A 37 7.03 -8.78 -8.40
C VAL A 37 5.55 -8.65 -8.06
N ALA A 38 5.01 -9.65 -7.36
CA ALA A 38 3.64 -9.61 -6.84
C ALA A 38 3.63 -9.03 -5.44
N VAL A 39 2.80 -8.02 -5.19
CA VAL A 39 2.76 -7.30 -3.92
C VAL A 39 1.35 -7.36 -3.33
N SER A 40 1.24 -7.69 -2.05
CA SER A 40 -0.05 -7.89 -1.38
C SER A 40 -0.89 -6.61 -1.30
N THR A 41 -0.34 -5.55 -0.70
CA THR A 41 -1.04 -4.28 -0.45
C THR A 41 -0.64 -3.20 -1.45
N ASN A 42 -1.48 -2.20 -1.64
CA ASN A 42 -1.17 -1.10 -2.56
C ASN A 42 -0.15 -0.10 -1.96
N ILE A 43 -0.04 -0.01 -0.65
CA ILE A 43 1.01 0.77 0.03
C ILE A 43 2.38 0.17 -0.29
N LEU A 44 2.58 -1.13 -0.07
CA LEU A 44 3.82 -1.81 -0.44
C LEU A 44 4.03 -1.83 -1.95
N GLY A 45 2.95 -1.90 -2.75
CA GLY A 45 3.01 -1.81 -4.22
C GLY A 45 3.59 -0.49 -4.69
N ASP A 46 3.23 0.62 -4.07
CA ASP A 46 3.82 1.94 -4.33
C ASP A 46 5.30 1.96 -3.93
N VAL A 47 5.63 1.48 -2.72
CA VAL A 47 7.03 1.38 -2.26
C VAL A 47 7.87 0.61 -3.26
N VAL A 48 7.47 -0.61 -3.64
CA VAL A 48 8.21 -1.45 -4.59
C VAL A 48 8.36 -0.75 -5.94
N THR A 49 7.30 -0.12 -6.46
CA THR A 49 7.33 0.60 -7.74
C THR A 49 8.34 1.74 -7.72
N ASN A 50 8.46 2.45 -6.60
CA ASN A 50 9.48 3.49 -6.43
C ASN A 50 10.90 2.93 -6.46
N LEU A 51 11.12 1.69 -6.02
CA LEU A 51 12.45 1.07 -5.99
C LEU A 51 12.88 0.49 -7.33
N VAL A 52 11.97 -0.14 -8.09
CA VAL A 52 12.34 -0.91 -9.29
C VAL A 52 12.14 -0.16 -10.61
N GLY A 53 11.22 0.82 -10.69
CA GLY A 53 10.90 1.54 -11.93
C GLY A 53 10.21 0.66 -12.98
N ASP A 54 10.42 0.98 -14.25
CA ASP A 54 9.68 0.40 -15.37
C ASP A 54 10.24 -0.95 -15.87
N ASP A 55 11.43 -1.36 -15.41
CA ASP A 55 12.12 -2.57 -15.88
C ASP A 55 11.56 -3.85 -15.23
N VAL A 56 10.79 -3.71 -14.16
CA VAL A 56 10.13 -4.78 -13.42
C VAL A 56 8.62 -4.60 -13.51
N GLU A 57 7.88 -5.68 -13.73
CA GLU A 57 6.43 -5.65 -13.63
C GLU A 57 6.02 -5.78 -12.15
N VAL A 58 5.37 -4.76 -11.60
CA VAL A 58 4.81 -4.79 -10.25
C VAL A 58 3.32 -5.08 -10.33
N MET A 59 2.90 -6.25 -9.81
CA MET A 59 1.51 -6.64 -9.72
C MET A 59 0.99 -6.43 -8.31
N THR A 60 0.33 -5.31 -8.07
CA THR A 60 -0.35 -5.06 -6.80
C THR A 60 -1.69 -5.79 -6.75
N LEU A 61 -1.88 -6.65 -5.76
CA LEU A 61 -3.07 -7.48 -5.60
C LEU A 61 -4.26 -6.70 -5.03
N MET A 62 -4.01 -5.88 -4.03
CA MET A 62 -5.03 -5.06 -3.39
C MET A 62 -5.35 -3.82 -4.23
N ARG A 63 -6.63 -3.64 -4.56
CA ARG A 63 -7.10 -2.47 -5.34
C ARG A 63 -7.15 -1.22 -4.46
N PRO A 64 -7.04 -0.01 -5.07
CA PRO A 64 -7.26 1.24 -4.35
C PRO A 64 -8.59 1.25 -3.59
N GLY A 65 -8.54 1.72 -2.35
CA GLY A 65 -9.69 1.80 -1.45
C GLY A 65 -10.17 0.48 -0.86
N ALA A 66 -9.47 -0.64 -1.11
CA ALA A 66 -9.79 -1.92 -0.47
C ALA A 66 -9.20 -1.99 0.94
N ASP A 67 -9.78 -2.85 1.76
CA ASP A 67 -9.37 -3.15 3.12
C ASP A 67 -8.41 -4.35 3.10
N PRO A 68 -7.17 -4.24 3.64
CA PRO A 68 -6.18 -5.30 3.61
C PRO A 68 -6.54 -6.53 4.42
N HIS A 69 -7.38 -6.41 5.46
CA HIS A 69 -7.80 -7.55 6.27
C HIS A 69 -8.80 -8.46 5.55
N SER A 70 -9.60 -7.90 4.62
CA SER A 70 -10.76 -8.60 4.05
C SER A 70 -10.75 -8.77 2.53
N PHE A 71 -9.78 -8.16 1.80
CA PHE A 71 -9.79 -8.29 0.34
C PHE A 71 -9.47 -9.71 -0.12
N GLU A 72 -10.07 -10.07 -1.24
CA GLU A 72 -9.85 -11.35 -1.91
C GLU A 72 -9.34 -11.13 -3.34
N ILE A 73 -8.62 -12.12 -3.87
CA ILE A 73 -8.10 -12.11 -5.23
C ILE A 73 -8.85 -13.11 -6.12
N SER A 74 -8.89 -12.82 -7.41
CA SER A 74 -9.44 -13.74 -8.41
C SER A 74 -8.54 -14.96 -8.64
N ALA A 75 -9.11 -16.03 -9.21
CA ALA A 75 -8.34 -17.21 -9.60
C ALA A 75 -7.21 -16.88 -10.61
N ALA A 76 -7.40 -15.86 -11.46
CA ALA A 76 -6.38 -15.41 -12.40
C ALA A 76 -5.22 -14.69 -11.67
N GLU A 77 -5.51 -13.83 -10.71
CA GLU A 77 -4.51 -13.18 -9.86
C GLU A 77 -3.76 -14.20 -9.01
N ALA A 78 -4.46 -15.19 -8.43
CA ALA A 78 -3.84 -16.28 -7.69
C ALA A 78 -2.92 -17.15 -8.58
N ALA A 79 -3.27 -17.36 -9.85
CA ALA A 79 -2.39 -18.05 -10.79
C ALA A 79 -1.14 -17.23 -11.12
N ARG A 80 -1.28 -15.91 -11.31
CA ARG A 80 -0.14 -15.01 -11.53
C ARG A 80 0.77 -14.89 -10.31
N LEU A 81 0.20 -14.85 -9.10
CA LEU A 81 0.96 -14.84 -7.85
C LEU A 81 1.91 -16.05 -7.76
N ARG A 82 1.44 -17.25 -8.14
CA ARG A 82 2.28 -18.47 -8.17
C ARG A 82 3.34 -18.48 -9.28
N SER A 83 3.24 -17.59 -10.26
CA SER A 83 4.23 -17.43 -11.33
C SER A 83 5.13 -16.21 -11.15
N ALA A 84 5.04 -15.52 -10.00
CA ALA A 84 5.88 -14.37 -9.70
C ALA A 84 7.35 -14.79 -9.43
N ASP A 85 8.27 -13.91 -9.76
CA ASP A 85 9.70 -14.07 -9.46
C ASP A 85 10.01 -13.69 -8.00
N LEU A 86 9.17 -12.81 -7.41
CA LEU A 86 9.20 -12.43 -6.01
C LEU A 86 7.78 -12.08 -5.53
N ILE A 87 7.44 -12.50 -4.32
CA ILE A 87 6.26 -12.03 -3.60
C ILE A 87 6.71 -11.10 -2.49
N VAL A 88 6.07 -9.93 -2.38
CA VAL A 88 6.25 -8.99 -1.26
C VAL A 88 4.92 -8.91 -0.52
N SER A 89 4.91 -9.26 0.76
CA SER A 89 3.73 -9.20 1.62
C SER A 89 4.00 -8.38 2.88
N ASN A 90 2.93 -7.86 3.50
CA ASN A 90 3.05 -7.15 4.77
C ASN A 90 3.44 -8.11 5.91
N GLY A 91 2.74 -9.21 6.03
CA GLY A 91 2.91 -10.14 7.14
C GLY A 91 2.23 -9.68 8.43
N ILE A 92 2.64 -10.27 9.54
CA ILE A 92 2.09 -9.98 10.89
C ILE A 92 0.57 -10.18 10.94
N GLY A 93 0.01 -11.03 10.08
CA GLY A 93 -1.41 -11.36 10.04
C GLY A 93 -2.31 -10.32 9.37
N LEU A 94 -1.77 -9.31 8.65
CA LEU A 94 -2.59 -8.30 7.99
C LEU A 94 -3.50 -8.89 6.91
N GLU A 95 -2.96 -9.75 6.04
CA GLU A 95 -3.65 -10.23 4.84
C GLU A 95 -4.46 -11.49 5.11
N GLU A 96 -5.44 -11.44 6.00
CA GLU A 96 -6.23 -12.63 6.40
C GLU A 96 -6.91 -13.30 5.19
N GLY A 97 -7.49 -12.52 4.29
CA GLY A 97 -8.15 -13.03 3.08
C GLY A 97 -7.20 -13.61 2.03
N LEU A 98 -5.91 -13.23 2.07
CA LEU A 98 -4.90 -13.64 1.09
C LEU A 98 -4.00 -14.77 1.57
N GLN A 99 -3.93 -15.05 2.87
CA GLN A 99 -2.94 -15.93 3.49
C GLN A 99 -2.85 -17.32 2.82
N GLN A 100 -3.99 -17.92 2.48
CA GLN A 100 -3.99 -19.25 1.82
C GLN A 100 -3.29 -19.22 0.45
N HIS A 101 -3.37 -18.11 -0.28
CA HIS A 101 -2.72 -17.95 -1.58
C HIS A 101 -1.22 -17.71 -1.44
N LEU A 102 -0.80 -16.96 -0.42
CA LEU A 102 0.61 -16.76 -0.07
C LEU A 102 1.26 -18.07 0.33
N ASP A 103 0.60 -18.85 1.20
CA ASP A 103 1.06 -20.18 1.64
C ASP A 103 1.19 -21.15 0.46
N ALA A 104 0.24 -21.15 -0.46
CA ALA A 104 0.27 -22.01 -1.65
C ALA A 104 1.45 -21.64 -2.57
N ALA A 105 1.70 -20.36 -2.81
CA ALA A 105 2.82 -19.89 -3.62
C ALA A 105 4.17 -20.24 -2.96
N ALA A 106 4.29 -20.09 -1.65
CA ALA A 106 5.47 -20.48 -0.89
C ALA A 106 5.73 -21.99 -0.97
N GLN A 107 4.68 -22.85 -0.90
CA GLN A 107 4.81 -24.30 -1.07
C GLN A 107 5.24 -24.70 -2.49
N GLU A 108 4.91 -23.91 -3.50
CA GLU A 108 5.38 -24.09 -4.89
C GLU A 108 6.80 -23.56 -5.09
N GLY A 109 7.40 -22.92 -4.07
CA GLY A 109 8.79 -22.46 -4.08
C GLY A 109 8.99 -21.06 -4.63
N VAL A 110 7.92 -20.23 -4.74
CA VAL A 110 8.04 -18.83 -5.13
C VAL A 110 8.81 -18.06 -4.05
N PRO A 111 9.89 -17.33 -4.39
CA PRO A 111 10.60 -16.49 -3.44
C PRO A 111 9.67 -15.46 -2.79
N SER A 112 9.82 -15.21 -1.50
CA SER A 112 9.00 -14.25 -0.78
C SER A 112 9.81 -13.36 0.15
N PHE A 113 9.41 -12.11 0.26
CA PHE A 113 9.87 -11.13 1.24
C PHE A 113 8.66 -10.69 2.07
N VAL A 114 8.75 -10.88 3.39
CA VAL A 114 7.73 -10.46 4.35
C VAL A 114 8.22 -9.18 5.01
N ALA A 115 7.54 -8.06 4.75
CA ALA A 115 7.97 -6.75 5.22
C ALA A 115 7.99 -6.65 6.76
N GLY A 116 7.06 -7.33 7.41
CA GLY A 116 6.99 -7.42 8.87
C GLY A 116 8.23 -8.05 9.53
N ASP A 117 9.00 -8.86 8.80
CA ASP A 117 10.26 -9.43 9.32
C ASP A 117 11.40 -8.41 9.40
N ALA A 118 11.24 -7.25 8.78
CA ALA A 118 12.24 -6.18 8.69
C ALA A 118 11.99 -5.01 9.66
N VAL A 119 10.92 -5.04 10.43
CA VAL A 119 10.52 -3.94 11.32
C VAL A 119 10.66 -4.33 12.80
N ASP A 120 10.72 -3.33 13.66
CA ASP A 120 10.61 -3.52 15.10
C ASP A 120 9.12 -3.71 15.45
N VAL A 121 8.68 -4.98 15.55
CA VAL A 121 7.27 -5.31 15.75
C VAL A 121 6.78 -4.82 17.11
N LEU A 122 5.72 -4.00 17.10
CA LEU A 122 5.03 -3.55 18.30
C LEU A 122 3.80 -4.42 18.57
N PRO A 123 3.51 -4.75 19.83
CA PRO A 123 2.23 -5.32 20.19
C PRO A 123 1.14 -4.25 20.19
N TYR A 124 -0.09 -4.63 19.92
CA TYR A 124 -1.22 -3.74 20.19
C TYR A 124 -1.23 -3.30 21.66
N THR A 125 -1.41 -2.02 21.90
CA THR A 125 -1.50 -1.47 23.26
C THR A 125 -2.89 -1.62 23.88
N SER A 126 -3.89 -1.94 23.08
CA SER A 126 -5.27 -2.13 23.53
C SER A 126 -5.46 -3.50 24.18
N THR A 127 -6.23 -3.55 25.27
CA THR A 127 -6.49 -4.80 26.01
C THR A 127 -7.38 -5.76 25.25
N ASP A 128 -8.22 -5.27 24.35
CA ASP A 128 -9.14 -6.03 23.50
C ASP A 128 -8.44 -6.77 22.35
N ALA A 129 -7.27 -6.34 21.94
CA ALA A 129 -6.42 -7.05 20.96
C ALA A 129 -5.56 -8.18 21.59
N GLY A 130 -5.64 -8.38 22.91
CA GLY A 130 -4.99 -9.50 23.61
C GLY A 130 -3.47 -9.54 23.56
N GLY A 131 -2.82 -8.43 23.18
CA GLY A 131 -1.36 -8.35 23.03
C GLY A 131 -0.84 -9.04 21.76
N ALA A 132 -1.68 -9.20 20.73
CA ALA A 132 -1.22 -9.62 19.42
C ALA A 132 -0.30 -8.57 18.80
N ASP A 133 0.51 -8.99 17.85
CA ASP A 133 1.41 -8.11 17.11
C ASP A 133 0.62 -7.17 16.19
N ASP A 134 1.03 -5.90 16.11
CA ASP A 134 0.38 -4.86 15.30
C ASP A 134 1.00 -4.86 13.88
N PRO A 135 0.23 -5.15 12.81
CA PRO A 135 0.75 -5.19 11.44
C PRO A 135 0.91 -3.81 10.77
N HIS A 136 0.46 -2.71 11.40
CA HIS A 136 0.29 -1.41 10.77
C HIS A 136 1.56 -0.53 10.82
N PHE A 137 2.73 -1.12 10.59
CA PHE A 137 4.05 -0.47 10.70
C PHE A 137 4.24 0.72 9.75
N TRP A 138 3.55 0.76 8.61
CA TRP A 138 3.68 1.85 7.60
C TRP A 138 3.24 3.21 8.12
N THR A 139 2.54 3.28 9.24
CA THR A 139 2.16 4.55 9.89
C THR A 139 3.34 5.27 10.55
N ASP A 140 4.49 4.60 10.66
CA ASP A 140 5.79 5.16 11.01
C ASP A 140 6.74 5.11 9.80
N PRO A 141 7.16 6.27 9.23
CA PRO A 141 8.11 6.30 8.11
C PRO A 141 9.45 5.64 8.42
N ALA A 142 9.89 5.59 9.67
CA ALA A 142 11.14 4.93 10.04
C ALA A 142 11.05 3.41 9.84
N GLN A 143 9.90 2.79 10.09
CA GLN A 143 9.68 1.36 9.82
C GLN A 143 9.62 1.11 8.30
N THR A 144 9.01 2.01 7.53
CA THR A 144 9.02 1.92 6.07
C THR A 144 10.44 2.02 5.50
N ILE A 145 11.30 2.86 6.08
CA ILE A 145 12.73 2.93 5.72
C ILE A 145 13.41 1.59 6.01
N ALA A 146 13.14 0.95 7.16
CA ALA A 146 13.71 -0.35 7.49
C ALA A 146 13.28 -1.44 6.47
N VAL A 147 12.02 -1.42 6.04
CA VAL A 147 11.53 -2.30 4.96
C VAL A 147 12.27 -2.05 3.65
N VAL A 148 12.45 -0.79 3.24
CA VAL A 148 13.21 -0.43 2.04
C VAL A 148 14.64 -0.94 2.13
N ASP A 149 15.33 -0.67 3.23
CA ASP A 149 16.72 -1.07 3.44
C ASP A 149 16.91 -2.60 3.40
N ALA A 150 15.92 -3.37 3.86
CA ALA A 150 15.93 -4.84 3.83
C ALA A 150 15.52 -5.41 2.46
N LEU A 151 14.60 -4.77 1.73
CA LEU A 151 14.08 -5.23 0.44
C LEU A 151 15.08 -4.98 -0.71
N VAL A 152 15.83 -3.87 -0.66
CA VAL A 152 16.77 -3.48 -1.72
C VAL A 152 17.73 -4.59 -2.12
N PRO A 153 18.47 -5.26 -1.21
CA PRO A 153 19.38 -6.34 -1.59
C PRO A 153 18.65 -7.56 -2.19
N VAL A 154 17.38 -7.78 -1.88
CA VAL A 154 16.57 -8.84 -2.48
C VAL A 154 16.25 -8.49 -3.93
N LEU A 155 15.83 -7.26 -4.21
CA LEU A 155 15.54 -6.76 -5.56
C LEU A 155 16.81 -6.72 -6.43
N GLU A 156 17.94 -6.26 -5.88
CA GLU A 156 19.23 -6.25 -6.58
C GLU A 156 19.73 -7.65 -6.98
N GLY A 157 19.33 -8.67 -6.23
CA GLY A 157 19.68 -10.07 -6.47
C GLY A 157 18.77 -10.80 -7.46
N MET A 158 17.70 -10.18 -7.94
CA MET A 158 16.76 -10.81 -8.87
C MET A 158 17.35 -10.87 -10.30
N ASP A 159 17.13 -11.99 -10.98
CA ASP A 159 17.49 -12.14 -12.37
C ASP A 159 16.72 -11.13 -13.26
N GLY A 160 17.43 -10.44 -14.16
CA GLY A 160 16.83 -9.47 -15.06
C GLY A 160 16.58 -8.07 -14.48
N VAL A 161 16.94 -7.83 -13.21
CA VAL A 161 16.85 -6.51 -12.55
C VAL A 161 18.19 -5.79 -12.63
N ASP A 162 18.18 -4.50 -13.01
CA ASP A 162 19.37 -3.65 -12.96
C ASP A 162 19.60 -3.14 -11.52
N ALA A 163 20.53 -3.78 -10.82
CA ALA A 163 20.92 -3.42 -9.46
C ALA A 163 21.36 -1.94 -9.32
N THR A 164 21.97 -1.35 -10.36
CA THR A 164 22.38 0.06 -10.32
C THR A 164 21.16 1.00 -10.31
N THR A 165 20.15 0.67 -11.09
CA THR A 165 18.87 1.41 -11.11
C THR A 165 18.19 1.29 -9.77
N VAL A 166 18.07 0.08 -9.20
CA VAL A 166 17.48 -0.16 -7.87
C VAL A 166 18.20 0.64 -6.80
N ALA A 167 19.55 0.57 -6.74
CA ALA A 167 20.35 1.31 -5.76
C ALA A 167 20.15 2.83 -5.86
N SER A 168 20.12 3.38 -7.09
CA SER A 168 19.91 4.83 -7.28
C SER A 168 18.53 5.29 -6.89
N ARG A 169 17.47 4.54 -7.27
CA ARG A 169 16.07 4.85 -6.95
C ARG A 169 15.82 4.71 -5.46
N SER A 170 16.34 3.67 -4.84
CA SER A 170 16.23 3.44 -3.40
C SER A 170 16.86 4.55 -2.58
N ALA A 171 18.04 5.02 -2.97
CA ALA A 171 18.69 6.15 -2.29
C ALA A 171 17.84 7.44 -2.38
N SER A 172 17.18 7.70 -3.53
CA SER A 172 16.27 8.84 -3.69
C SER A 172 15.04 8.69 -2.81
N TYR A 173 14.34 7.55 -2.91
CA TYR A 173 13.11 7.31 -2.17
C TYR A 173 13.34 7.28 -0.66
N ARG A 174 14.46 6.70 -0.21
CA ARG A 174 14.87 6.76 1.20
C ARG A 174 15.03 8.20 1.70
N GLY A 175 15.64 9.08 0.89
CA GLY A 175 15.73 10.51 1.22
C GLY A 175 14.37 11.20 1.32
N GLU A 176 13.39 10.81 0.49
CA GLU A 176 12.03 11.32 0.55
C GLU A 176 11.27 10.82 1.80
N LEU A 177 11.52 9.57 2.23
CA LEU A 177 10.98 9.03 3.48
C LEU A 177 11.58 9.71 4.72
N GLU A 178 12.89 9.99 4.72
CA GLU A 178 13.55 10.75 5.78
C GLU A 178 13.01 12.19 5.89
N ALA A 179 12.75 12.82 4.73
CA ALA A 179 12.12 14.14 4.71
C ALA A 179 10.67 14.09 5.25
N LEU A 180 9.91 13.06 4.89
CA LEU A 180 8.56 12.83 5.41
C LEU A 180 8.57 12.65 6.94
N ASP A 181 9.48 11.84 7.49
CA ASP A 181 9.60 11.64 8.94
C ASP A 181 9.87 12.97 9.67
N ALA A 182 10.75 13.81 9.10
CA ALA A 182 11.02 15.13 9.65
C ALA A 182 9.81 16.07 9.55
N GLU A 183 9.10 16.09 8.42
CA GLU A 183 7.87 16.86 8.22
C GLU A 183 6.80 16.47 9.24
N MET A 184 6.59 15.16 9.47
CA MET A 184 5.65 14.64 10.45
C MET A 184 6.05 15.03 11.88
N SER A 185 7.33 14.88 12.22
CA SER A 185 7.88 15.26 13.53
C SER A 185 7.63 16.73 13.85
N ASP A 186 7.91 17.63 12.89
CA ASP A 186 7.71 19.06 13.06
C ASP A 186 6.22 19.42 13.21
N ALA A 187 5.36 18.83 12.37
CA ALA A 187 3.92 19.06 12.42
C ALA A 187 3.31 18.59 13.75
N PHE A 188 3.67 17.41 14.22
CA PHE A 188 3.13 16.84 15.45
C PHE A 188 3.74 17.49 16.71
N ALA A 189 4.99 17.97 16.65
CA ALA A 189 5.58 18.73 17.74
C ALA A 189 4.82 20.05 18.03
N ALA A 190 4.14 20.61 17.03
CA ALA A 190 3.31 21.80 17.20
C ALA A 190 1.99 21.52 17.97
N ILE A 191 1.56 20.26 18.09
CA ILE A 191 0.37 19.88 18.86
C ILE A 191 0.77 19.79 20.35
N PRO A 192 0.06 20.48 21.26
CA PRO A 192 0.30 20.32 22.69
C PRO A 192 0.20 18.86 23.14
N ALA A 193 1.14 18.38 23.95
CA ALA A 193 1.20 16.97 24.38
C ALA A 193 -0.13 16.45 24.98
N ALA A 194 -0.86 17.28 25.72
CA ALA A 194 -2.17 16.94 26.27
C ALA A 194 -3.26 16.71 25.20
N GLN A 195 -3.04 17.21 23.97
CA GLN A 195 -3.99 17.06 22.85
C GLN A 195 -3.58 15.96 21.87
N ARG A 196 -2.41 15.34 22.03
CA ARG A 196 -1.96 14.21 21.21
C ARG A 196 -2.70 12.93 21.62
N ALA A 197 -4.01 12.89 21.33
CA ALA A 197 -4.90 11.78 21.66
C ALA A 197 -5.72 11.37 20.42
N LEU A 198 -5.66 10.10 20.06
CA LEU A 198 -6.30 9.54 18.88
C LEU A 198 -7.46 8.63 19.25
N VAL A 199 -8.57 8.81 18.56
CA VAL A 199 -9.70 7.87 18.48
C VAL A 199 -9.94 7.57 17.02
N THR A 200 -10.02 6.31 16.64
CA THR A 200 -10.03 5.85 15.25
C THR A 200 -11.11 4.78 15.01
N ASN A 201 -11.27 4.32 13.76
CA ASN A 201 -12.18 3.23 13.44
C ASN A 201 -11.74 1.91 14.07
N HIS A 202 -10.47 1.52 13.85
CA HIS A 202 -9.82 0.38 14.49
C HIS A 202 -8.40 0.75 14.91
N HIS A 203 -7.67 -0.19 15.51
CA HIS A 203 -6.33 0.06 16.05
C HIS A 203 -5.27 0.03 14.94
N VAL A 204 -5.07 1.14 14.23
CA VAL A 204 -4.13 1.28 13.09
C VAL A 204 -2.92 2.16 13.41
N PHE A 205 -2.98 3.01 14.42
CA PHE A 205 -1.97 4.03 14.68
C PHE A 205 -1.03 3.70 15.85
N GLY A 206 -0.78 2.42 16.14
CA GLY A 206 0.14 2.01 17.19
C GLY A 206 1.56 2.54 16.98
N TYR A 207 2.11 2.34 15.77
CA TYR A 207 3.46 2.80 15.42
C TYR A 207 3.57 4.33 15.32
N LEU A 208 2.58 5.01 14.74
CA LEU A 208 2.55 6.47 14.73
C LEU A 208 2.51 7.03 16.16
N ALA A 209 1.71 6.40 17.03
CA ALA A 209 1.57 6.83 18.43
C ALA A 209 2.88 6.65 19.20
N ASP A 210 3.56 5.54 19.05
CA ASP A 210 4.87 5.27 19.66
C ASP A 210 5.93 6.26 19.15
N ARG A 211 6.00 6.45 17.83
CA ARG A 211 6.99 7.31 17.17
C ARG A 211 6.88 8.79 17.53
N PHE A 212 5.64 9.32 17.61
CA PHE A 212 5.39 10.75 17.74
C PHE A 212 4.73 11.17 19.07
N ASP A 213 4.78 10.30 20.08
CA ASP A 213 4.27 10.54 21.44
C ASP A 213 2.77 10.90 21.46
N PHE A 214 1.96 10.10 20.72
CA PHE A 214 0.51 10.15 20.82
C PHE A 214 -0.02 9.09 21.78
N ARG A 215 -1.19 9.33 22.32
CA ARG A 215 -1.95 8.37 23.10
C ARG A 215 -3.13 7.86 22.29
N VAL A 216 -3.20 6.56 22.02
CA VAL A 216 -4.40 5.94 21.49
C VAL A 216 -5.40 5.80 22.64
N VAL A 217 -6.53 6.51 22.54
CA VAL A 217 -7.60 6.50 23.54
C VAL A 217 -8.48 5.27 23.34
N GLY A 218 -8.74 4.92 22.08
CA GLY A 218 -9.48 3.73 21.71
C GLY A 218 -9.86 3.72 20.23
N ALA A 219 -10.52 2.63 19.84
CA ALA A 219 -11.04 2.44 18.50
C ALA A 219 -12.51 1.98 18.53
N VAL A 220 -13.26 2.29 17.46
CA VAL A 220 -14.69 1.95 17.35
C VAL A 220 -14.88 0.44 17.19
N ILE A 221 -14.00 -0.19 16.38
CA ILE A 221 -13.97 -1.63 16.15
C ILE A 221 -12.93 -2.23 17.10
N PRO A 222 -13.32 -3.13 18.01
CA PRO A 222 -12.39 -3.74 18.95
C PRO A 222 -11.47 -4.76 18.27
N GLY A 223 -10.33 -5.02 18.90
CA GLY A 223 -9.34 -5.98 18.39
C GLY A 223 -8.39 -5.37 17.36
N GLY A 224 -7.62 -6.22 16.70
CA GLY A 224 -6.57 -5.84 15.76
C GLY A 224 -6.97 -5.94 14.28
N THR A 225 -8.25 -6.08 13.95
CA THR A 225 -8.77 -6.30 12.59
C THR A 225 -10.05 -5.52 12.36
N THR A 226 -10.35 -5.21 11.11
CA THR A 226 -11.61 -4.56 10.70
C THR A 226 -12.81 -5.52 10.64
N LEU A 227 -12.58 -6.83 10.81
CA LEU A 227 -13.62 -7.87 10.69
C LEU A 227 -14.47 -8.01 11.95
N ALA A 228 -14.07 -7.44 13.07
CA ALA A 228 -14.83 -7.47 14.32
C ALA A 228 -16.01 -6.48 14.28
N ALA A 229 -17.02 -6.73 15.12
CA ALA A 229 -18.14 -5.83 15.30
C ALA A 229 -18.22 -5.38 16.77
N PRO A 230 -18.30 -4.06 17.05
CA PRO A 230 -18.41 -3.56 18.41
C PRO A 230 -19.74 -3.95 19.04
N SER A 231 -19.73 -4.25 20.33
CA SER A 231 -20.94 -4.36 21.14
C SER A 231 -21.42 -2.97 21.57
N ALA A 232 -22.66 -2.88 22.05
CA ALA A 232 -23.18 -1.64 22.65
C ALA A 232 -22.38 -1.19 23.89
N SER A 233 -21.79 -2.16 24.63
CA SER A 233 -20.93 -1.86 25.77
C SER A 233 -19.63 -1.21 25.33
N ASP A 234 -18.96 -1.75 24.28
CA ASP A 234 -17.70 -1.23 23.76
C ASP A 234 -17.85 0.24 23.30
N LEU A 235 -18.98 0.53 22.62
CA LEU A 235 -19.29 1.90 22.20
C LEU A 235 -19.54 2.84 23.40
N ALA A 236 -20.25 2.39 24.44
CA ALA A 236 -20.49 3.21 25.63
C ALA A 236 -19.20 3.47 26.42
N ASP A 237 -18.32 2.46 26.52
CA ASP A 237 -17.02 2.59 27.18
C ASP A 237 -16.12 3.56 26.40
N LEU A 238 -16.15 3.51 25.06
CA LEU A 238 -15.41 4.43 24.21
C LEU A 238 -15.93 5.87 24.30
N VAL A 239 -17.25 6.08 24.36
CA VAL A 239 -17.85 7.42 24.63
C VAL A 239 -17.29 7.98 25.93
N SER A 240 -17.31 7.19 27.01
CA SER A 240 -16.78 7.62 28.30
C SER A 240 -15.29 7.96 28.23
N ALA A 241 -14.49 7.16 27.51
CA ALA A 241 -13.05 7.43 27.31
C ALA A 241 -12.79 8.72 26.51
N ILE A 242 -13.63 9.01 25.49
CA ILE A 242 -13.56 10.26 24.71
C ILE A 242 -13.83 11.47 25.59
N GLU A 243 -14.86 11.42 26.42
CA GLU A 243 -15.26 12.50 27.33
C GLU A 243 -14.18 12.74 28.39
N GLU A 244 -13.70 11.68 29.05
CA GLU A 244 -12.64 11.75 30.07
C GLU A 244 -11.32 12.28 29.49
N ALA A 245 -10.98 11.89 28.28
CA ALA A 245 -9.76 12.33 27.60
C ALA A 245 -9.88 13.73 26.98
N GLY A 246 -11.11 14.29 26.89
CA GLY A 246 -11.38 15.58 26.26
C GLY A 246 -11.09 15.58 24.76
N VAL A 247 -11.25 14.43 24.08
CA VAL A 247 -11.02 14.29 22.64
C VAL A 247 -12.07 15.09 21.90
N ARG A 248 -11.63 15.86 20.89
CA ARG A 248 -12.50 16.72 20.07
C ARG A 248 -12.57 16.32 18.61
N THR A 249 -11.78 15.35 18.21
CA THR A 249 -11.75 14.85 16.83
C THR A 249 -11.61 13.34 16.85
N ILE A 250 -12.51 12.65 16.15
CA ILE A 250 -12.44 11.22 15.86
C ILE A 250 -12.00 11.08 14.41
N PHE A 251 -11.05 10.21 14.15
CA PHE A 251 -10.52 9.97 12.82
C PHE A 251 -11.18 8.74 12.21
N ALA A 252 -11.95 8.97 11.14
CA ALA A 252 -12.61 7.93 10.35
C ALA A 252 -11.69 7.44 9.23
N GLU A 253 -11.77 6.16 8.90
CA GLU A 253 -10.98 5.57 7.81
C GLU A 253 -11.70 5.67 6.48
N SER A 254 -10.95 6.00 5.41
CA SER A 254 -11.48 6.09 4.06
C SER A 254 -11.87 4.73 3.45
N SER A 255 -11.27 3.62 3.94
CA SER A 255 -11.55 2.25 3.50
C SER A 255 -12.77 1.61 4.15
N GLN A 256 -13.37 2.26 5.17
CA GLN A 256 -14.48 1.74 5.96
C GLN A 256 -15.68 2.69 6.01
N PRO A 257 -16.92 2.18 6.15
CA PRO A 257 -18.09 3.03 6.34
C PRO A 257 -18.03 3.83 7.66
N ASP A 258 -18.17 5.15 7.59
CA ASP A 258 -18.09 6.06 8.74
C ASP A 258 -19.32 6.08 9.66
N ARG A 259 -20.36 5.31 9.38
CA ARG A 259 -21.65 5.35 10.11
C ARG A 259 -21.52 5.12 11.61
N LEU A 260 -20.61 4.23 12.03
CA LEU A 260 -20.37 3.95 13.45
C LEU A 260 -19.63 5.12 14.10
N VAL A 261 -18.63 5.68 13.44
CA VAL A 261 -17.90 6.87 13.90
C VAL A 261 -18.83 8.07 14.05
N GLN A 262 -19.70 8.28 13.06
CA GLN A 262 -20.71 9.35 13.11
C GLN A 262 -21.76 9.12 14.23
N ALA A 263 -22.10 7.87 14.52
CA ALA A 263 -22.97 7.56 15.64
C ALA A 263 -22.27 7.84 16.98
N LEU A 264 -21.04 7.41 17.14
CA LEU A 264 -20.21 7.66 18.32
C LEU A 264 -20.06 9.16 18.60
N ALA A 265 -19.74 9.96 17.57
CA ALA A 265 -19.62 11.42 17.71
C ALA A 265 -20.93 12.11 18.14
N ARG A 266 -22.09 11.55 17.79
CA ARG A 266 -23.39 12.08 18.24
C ARG A 266 -23.78 11.67 19.66
N GLU A 267 -23.31 10.53 20.16
CA GLU A 267 -23.60 10.03 21.51
C GLU A 267 -22.72 10.68 22.57
N ALA A 268 -21.50 11.12 22.19
CA ALA A 268 -20.59 11.83 23.10
C ALA A 268 -21.20 13.20 23.49
N ASP A 269 -21.22 13.53 24.79
CA ASP A 269 -21.75 14.80 25.33
C ASP A 269 -20.72 15.96 25.17
N VAL A 270 -19.92 15.92 24.10
CA VAL A 270 -18.94 16.93 23.73
C VAL A 270 -19.04 17.24 22.23
N ASP A 271 -18.61 18.43 21.85
CA ASP A 271 -18.55 18.83 20.43
C ASP A 271 -17.36 18.12 19.75
N VAL A 272 -17.64 16.98 19.12
CA VAL A 272 -16.65 16.11 18.47
C VAL A 272 -16.78 16.24 16.94
N ALA A 273 -15.68 16.60 16.28
CA ALA A 273 -15.56 16.57 14.83
C ALA A 273 -15.20 15.14 14.36
N VAL A 274 -15.54 14.82 13.11
CA VAL A 274 -15.10 13.61 12.45
C VAL A 274 -14.28 14.02 11.23
N GLU A 275 -13.02 13.59 11.19
CA GLU A 275 -12.09 13.81 10.09
C GLU A 275 -11.72 12.47 9.44
N GLU A 276 -11.69 12.41 8.12
CA GLU A 276 -11.32 11.21 7.38
C GLU A 276 -9.79 11.11 7.23
N LEU A 277 -9.22 9.91 7.44
CA LEU A 277 -7.83 9.59 7.16
C LEU A 277 -7.72 8.43 6.16
N PHE A 278 -6.65 8.45 5.38
CA PHE A 278 -6.27 7.34 4.52
C PHE A 278 -5.35 6.39 5.31
N THR A 279 -5.88 5.32 5.86
CA THR A 279 -5.14 4.51 6.84
C THR A 279 -4.48 3.27 6.26
N GLU A 280 -5.22 2.49 5.48
CA GLU A 280 -4.83 1.15 5.06
C GLU A 280 -4.75 0.97 3.55
N SER A 281 -5.16 1.98 2.78
CA SER A 281 -5.23 1.89 1.33
C SER A 281 -4.91 3.22 0.66
N LEU A 282 -4.15 3.15 -0.40
CA LEU A 282 -4.02 4.25 -1.35
C LEU A 282 -5.30 4.40 -2.17
N THR A 283 -5.47 5.57 -2.75
CA THR A 283 -6.64 5.90 -3.59
C THR A 283 -6.30 5.81 -5.08
N GLU A 284 -7.33 5.87 -5.91
CA GLU A 284 -7.15 6.22 -7.33
C GLU A 284 -6.46 7.59 -7.46
N PRO A 285 -5.82 7.90 -8.61
CA PRO A 285 -5.04 9.13 -8.79
C PRO A 285 -5.75 10.44 -8.43
N SER A 286 -7.08 10.47 -8.53
CA SER A 286 -7.90 11.65 -8.17
C SER A 286 -8.49 11.59 -6.76
N GLY A 287 -8.17 10.56 -5.98
CA GLY A 287 -8.80 10.29 -4.66
C GLY A 287 -8.14 10.97 -3.48
N GLY A 288 -7.01 11.65 -3.67
CA GLY A 288 -6.36 12.47 -2.64
C GLY A 288 -5.13 11.84 -1.98
N ALA A 289 -4.95 10.51 -2.06
CA ALA A 289 -3.78 9.79 -1.53
C ALA A 289 -3.33 8.67 -2.51
N PRO A 290 -2.86 9.03 -3.72
CA PRO A 290 -2.53 8.04 -4.75
C PRO A 290 -1.21 7.31 -4.51
N ASP A 291 -0.36 7.78 -3.61
CA ASP A 291 0.95 7.24 -3.24
C ASP A 291 1.18 7.35 -1.73
N TYR A 292 2.14 6.61 -1.22
CA TYR A 292 2.43 6.53 0.20
C TYR A 292 2.85 7.88 0.81
N LEU A 293 3.72 8.63 0.14
CA LEU A 293 4.21 9.91 0.65
C LEU A 293 3.07 10.94 0.73
N THR A 294 2.22 10.98 -0.28
CA THR A 294 1.02 11.85 -0.29
C THR A 294 0.04 11.43 0.80
N MET A 295 -0.22 10.14 0.97
CA MET A 295 -1.09 9.61 2.02
C MET A 295 -0.64 10.08 3.40
N MET A 296 0.63 9.91 3.72
CA MET A 296 1.17 10.27 5.03
C MET A 296 1.17 11.79 5.27
N ARG A 297 1.48 12.60 4.24
CA ARG A 297 1.40 14.07 4.34
C ARG A 297 -0.01 14.56 4.58
N VAL A 298 -0.99 14.04 3.84
CA VAL A 298 -2.41 14.41 4.01
C VAL A 298 -2.91 14.01 5.40
N ASN A 299 -2.57 12.81 5.86
CA ASN A 299 -2.92 12.36 7.20
C ASN A 299 -2.29 13.25 8.28
N THR A 300 -1.02 13.61 8.11
CA THR A 300 -0.30 14.49 9.03
C THR A 300 -0.99 15.86 9.14
N GLU A 301 -1.35 16.47 8.01
CA GLU A 301 -2.06 17.75 7.97
C GLU A 301 -3.44 17.65 8.65
N ARG A 302 -4.21 16.60 8.35
CA ARG A 302 -5.55 16.38 8.93
C ARG A 302 -5.48 16.13 10.44
N ILE A 303 -4.53 15.31 10.91
CA ILE A 303 -4.30 15.08 12.34
C ILE A 303 -3.89 16.37 13.04
N ALA A 304 -2.91 17.09 12.49
CA ALA A 304 -2.44 18.34 13.07
C ALA A 304 -3.55 19.40 13.14
N THR A 305 -4.38 19.52 12.11
CA THR A 305 -5.51 20.45 12.06
C THR A 305 -6.63 20.03 13.02
N GLY A 306 -6.97 18.74 13.05
CA GLY A 306 -8.03 18.20 13.89
C GLY A 306 -7.73 18.30 15.39
N LEU A 307 -6.44 18.29 15.75
CA LEU A 307 -5.97 18.37 17.13
C LEU A 307 -5.41 19.75 17.52
N ALA A 308 -5.47 20.74 16.61
CA ALA A 308 -5.03 22.11 16.92
C ALA A 308 -5.86 22.74 18.05
N PRO A 309 -5.26 23.58 18.89
CA PRO A 309 -6.01 24.37 19.88
C PRO A 309 -7.07 25.24 19.19
N ARG A 310 -8.32 25.17 19.67
CA ARG A 310 -9.41 26.04 19.25
C ARG A 310 -9.56 27.23 20.17
#